data_680e324926d870b7fcf9a5da5a8e408b
#
_entry.id   680e324926d870b7fcf9a5da5a8e408b
#
_cell.length_a   1.000
_cell.length_b   1.000
_cell.length_c   1.000
_cell.angle_alpha   90.00
_cell.angle_beta   90.00
_cell.angle_gamma   90.00
#
_symmetry.space_group_name_H-M   'P 1'
#
loop_
_entity.id
_entity.type
_entity.pdbx_description
1 polymer ?
#
loop_
_entity_poly.entity_id
_entity_poly.type
_entity_poly.pdbx_seq_one_letter_code
_entity_poly.pdbx_strand_id
1 'polypeptide(L)'
;MNYVFSTEKTKRYRFPTHINDLVMDRSEATSSEVFVVVLAPGEAPPLHQHDDTEQIFYVLSGQGRLEIGTESQPFPVAPGDVVRIPPATPHRIHCVGETSLTYLAVDCFPSGRPQAEPTWDSHVKAVCAVQGWEYEQVVEAKGGAIK
;
A
#
# COMPACT_ATOMS: atom_id res chain seq x y z
N MET A 1 6.36 22.07 10.24
CA MET A 1 5.35 21.32 9.45
C MET A 1 5.97 20.96 8.11
N ASN A 2 5.86 19.70 7.72
CA ASN A 2 6.43 19.22 6.47
C ASN A 2 5.44 19.36 5.32
N TYR A 3 5.93 19.81 4.18
CA TYR A 3 5.16 19.88 2.94
C TYR A 3 5.77 19.03 1.83
N VAL A 4 7.04 18.63 1.97
CA VAL A 4 7.76 17.86 0.96
C VAL A 4 8.27 16.58 1.61
N PHE A 5 7.94 15.46 0.97
CA PHE A 5 8.30 14.12 1.43
C PHE A 5 9.02 13.39 0.30
N SER A 6 10.04 12.60 0.64
CA SER A 6 10.85 11.92 -0.35
C SER A 6 10.55 10.42 -0.38
N THR A 7 10.39 9.88 -1.57
CA THR A 7 10.29 8.43 -1.75
C THR A 7 11.61 7.70 -1.51
N GLU A 8 12.70 8.46 -1.36
CA GLU A 8 14.02 7.89 -1.06
C GLU A 8 14.35 7.88 0.43
N LYS A 9 13.49 8.47 1.26
CA LYS A 9 13.67 8.54 2.71
C LYS A 9 12.42 7.98 3.37
N THR A 10 12.29 6.67 3.34
CA THR A 10 11.10 5.97 3.79
C THR A 10 11.43 5.02 4.93
N LYS A 11 10.40 4.68 5.70
CA LYS A 11 10.46 3.57 6.63
C LYS A 11 9.84 2.37 5.94
N ARG A 12 10.55 1.26 5.92
CA ARG A 12 10.12 0.06 5.21
C ARG A 12 9.39 -0.90 6.13
N TYR A 13 8.27 -1.42 5.60
CA TYR A 13 7.50 -2.48 6.23
C TYR A 13 7.45 -3.64 5.25
N ARG A 14 8.12 -4.73 5.62
CA ARG A 14 8.21 -5.92 4.76
C ARG A 14 7.23 -6.96 5.25
N PHE A 15 6.07 -7.04 4.61
CA PHE A 15 5.09 -8.08 4.87
C PHE A 15 5.48 -9.37 4.14
N PRO A 16 4.92 -10.52 4.55
CA PRO A 16 5.19 -11.78 3.83
C PRO A 16 4.85 -11.75 2.35
N THR A 17 3.92 -10.90 1.93
CA THR A 17 3.39 -10.87 0.57
C THR A 17 3.79 -9.62 -0.23
N HIS A 18 4.34 -8.61 0.40
CA HIS A 18 4.69 -7.35 -0.27
C HIS A 18 5.47 -6.43 0.65
N ILE A 19 5.96 -5.33 0.09
CA ILE A 19 6.66 -4.28 0.83
C ILE A 19 5.85 -2.98 0.74
N ASN A 20 5.75 -2.27 1.85
CA ASN A 20 5.27 -0.89 1.86
C ASN A 20 6.38 0.01 2.40
N ASP A 21 6.77 1.00 1.60
CA ASP A 21 7.70 2.04 2.00
C ASP A 21 6.90 3.30 2.32
N LEU A 22 6.85 3.68 3.59
CA LEU A 22 6.06 4.81 4.05
C LEU A 22 6.71 6.13 3.64
N VAL A 23 5.97 6.96 2.92
CA VAL A 23 6.44 8.28 2.47
C VAL A 23 5.86 9.38 3.36
N MET A 24 4.54 9.42 3.51
CA MET A 24 3.85 10.42 4.34
C MET A 24 2.84 9.70 5.23
N ASP A 25 3.07 9.77 6.53
CA ASP A 25 2.18 9.15 7.52
C ASP A 25 0.86 9.91 7.58
N ARG A 26 -0.24 9.19 7.79
CA ARG A 26 -1.56 9.80 7.99
C ARG A 26 -1.59 10.82 9.12
N SER A 27 -0.72 10.66 10.11
CA SER A 27 -0.60 11.60 11.22
C SER A 27 -0.04 12.95 10.80
N GLU A 28 0.60 13.03 9.62
CA GLU A 28 1.18 14.26 9.09
C GLU A 28 0.29 14.94 8.05
N ALA A 29 -0.90 14.41 7.81
CA ALA A 29 -1.83 14.94 6.83
C ALA A 29 -3.22 15.06 7.45
N THR A 30 -4.12 15.71 6.74
CA THR A 30 -5.50 15.91 7.20
C THR A 30 -6.34 14.66 6.96
N SER A 31 -6.30 14.12 5.74
CA SER A 31 -7.19 13.04 5.34
C SER A 31 -6.56 12.15 4.28
N SER A 32 -5.24 11.96 4.36
CA SER A 32 -4.53 11.14 3.38
C SER A 32 -3.24 10.58 3.95
N GLU A 33 -2.66 9.63 3.23
CA GLU A 33 -1.30 9.11 3.48
C GLU A 33 -0.72 8.62 2.16
N VAL A 34 0.60 8.54 2.09
CA VAL A 34 1.29 8.13 0.86
C VAL A 34 2.36 7.09 1.20
N PHE A 35 2.38 6.03 0.41
CA PHE A 35 3.39 4.98 0.54
C PHE A 35 3.68 4.39 -0.84
N VAL A 36 4.81 3.71 -0.95
CA VAL A 36 5.19 2.99 -2.17
C VAL A 36 5.03 1.50 -1.89
N VAL A 37 4.40 0.81 -2.81
CA VAL A 37 4.22 -0.66 -2.73
C VAL A 37 5.19 -1.30 -3.69
N VAL A 38 5.88 -2.35 -3.22
CA VAL A 38 6.77 -3.16 -4.05
C VAL A 38 6.31 -4.62 -3.95
N LEU A 39 6.03 -5.20 -5.10
CA LEU A 39 5.69 -6.62 -5.23
C LEU A 39 6.77 -7.31 -6.04
N ALA A 40 7.37 -8.35 -5.49
CA ALA A 40 8.28 -9.19 -6.24
C ALA A 40 7.51 -10.05 -7.26
N PRO A 41 8.17 -10.56 -8.30
CA PRO A 41 7.49 -11.42 -9.27
C PRO A 41 6.68 -12.54 -8.59
N GLY A 42 5.41 -12.64 -8.98
CA GLY A 42 4.49 -13.62 -8.42
C GLY A 42 3.82 -13.22 -7.12
N GLU A 43 4.24 -12.13 -6.50
CA GLU A 43 3.61 -11.68 -5.25
C GLU A 43 2.32 -10.93 -5.48
N ALA A 44 1.44 -10.98 -4.46
CA ALA A 44 0.23 -10.20 -4.37
C ALA A 44 -0.12 -10.03 -2.89
N PRO A 45 -0.60 -8.85 -2.47
CA PRO A 45 -1.19 -8.72 -1.14
C PRO A 45 -2.42 -9.60 -1.02
N PRO A 46 -2.89 -9.91 0.19
CA PRO A 46 -4.15 -10.62 0.35
C PRO A 46 -5.30 -9.84 -0.29
N LEU A 47 -6.31 -10.56 -0.78
CA LEU A 47 -7.56 -9.91 -1.20
C LEU A 47 -8.17 -9.22 0.01
N HIS A 48 -8.46 -7.93 -0.12
CA HIS A 48 -8.90 -7.12 1.01
C HIS A 48 -9.72 -5.93 0.55
N GLN A 49 -10.38 -5.28 1.49
CA GLN A 49 -11.07 -4.02 1.24
C GLN A 49 -10.89 -3.09 2.43
N HIS A 50 -11.05 -1.80 2.17
CA HIS A 50 -11.05 -0.76 3.20
C HIS A 50 -12.39 -0.04 3.13
N ASP A 51 -13.12 0.00 4.25
CA ASP A 51 -14.46 0.59 4.25
C ASP A 51 -14.42 2.12 4.32
N ASP A 52 -13.32 2.67 4.81
CA ASP A 52 -13.14 4.09 5.10
C ASP A 52 -12.10 4.78 4.20
N THR A 53 -11.66 4.11 3.15
CA THR A 53 -10.53 4.59 2.35
C THR A 53 -10.80 4.42 0.87
N GLU A 54 -10.59 5.50 0.10
CA GLU A 54 -10.42 5.41 -1.34
C GLU A 54 -8.94 5.40 -1.63
N GLN A 55 -8.49 4.46 -2.47
CA GLN A 55 -7.07 4.36 -2.82
C GLN A 55 -6.85 4.79 -4.26
N ILE A 56 -5.74 5.50 -4.47
CA ILE A 56 -5.25 5.88 -5.80
C ILE A 56 -3.84 5.32 -5.93
N PHE A 57 -3.58 4.55 -6.98
CA PHE A 57 -2.24 4.04 -7.27
C PHE A 57 -1.73 4.65 -8.56
N TYR A 58 -0.46 5.01 -8.59
CA TYR A 58 0.23 5.40 -9.82
C TYR A 58 1.38 4.40 -10.06
N VAL A 59 1.28 3.64 -11.15
CA VAL A 59 2.26 2.59 -11.45
C VAL A 59 3.56 3.23 -11.95
N LEU A 60 4.65 2.93 -11.27
CA LEU A 60 5.97 3.48 -11.57
C LEU A 60 6.78 2.55 -12.45
N SER A 61 6.77 1.26 -12.17
CA SER A 61 7.55 0.28 -12.94
C SER A 61 6.95 -1.11 -12.78
N GLY A 62 7.27 -1.97 -13.72
CA GLY A 62 6.79 -3.36 -13.71
C GLY A 62 5.42 -3.50 -14.34
N GLN A 63 4.87 -4.71 -14.25
CA GLN A 63 3.57 -5.07 -14.83
C GLN A 63 2.73 -5.74 -13.77
N GLY A 64 1.44 -5.49 -13.79
CA GLY A 64 0.52 -6.08 -12.82
C GLY A 64 -0.81 -6.47 -13.42
N ARG A 65 -1.61 -7.15 -12.59
CA ARG A 65 -2.97 -7.53 -12.93
C ARG A 65 -3.86 -7.24 -11.73
N LEU A 66 -4.84 -6.38 -11.93
CA LEU A 66 -5.74 -5.94 -10.86
C LEU A 66 -7.02 -6.76 -10.86
N GLU A 67 -7.30 -7.42 -9.74
CA GLU A 67 -8.62 -7.97 -9.43
C GLU A 67 -9.38 -6.93 -8.63
N ILE A 68 -10.60 -6.60 -9.01
CA ILE A 68 -11.36 -5.57 -8.32
C ILE A 68 -12.87 -5.84 -8.38
N GLY A 69 -13.51 -5.72 -7.20
CA GLY A 69 -14.96 -5.81 -7.06
C GLY A 69 -15.52 -7.13 -7.58
N THR A 70 -16.57 -7.03 -8.37
CA THR A 70 -17.25 -8.18 -8.98
C THR A 70 -16.84 -8.39 -10.44
N GLU A 71 -15.81 -7.69 -10.90
CA GLU A 71 -15.34 -7.83 -12.28
C GLU A 71 -14.81 -9.23 -12.52
N SER A 72 -15.28 -9.87 -13.60
CA SER A 72 -14.90 -11.25 -13.92
C SER A 72 -13.52 -11.35 -14.55
N GLN A 73 -13.03 -10.26 -15.16
CA GLN A 73 -11.73 -10.23 -15.81
C GLN A 73 -10.82 -9.23 -15.09
N PRO A 74 -9.57 -9.62 -14.79
CA PRO A 74 -8.63 -8.69 -14.21
C PRO A 74 -8.20 -7.63 -15.22
N PHE A 75 -7.80 -6.47 -14.72
CA PHE A 75 -7.31 -5.37 -15.53
C PHE A 75 -5.78 -5.40 -15.55
N PRO A 76 -5.15 -5.38 -16.74
CA PRO A 76 -3.70 -5.22 -16.78
C PRO A 76 -3.32 -3.79 -16.36
N VAL A 77 -2.23 -3.66 -15.63
CA VAL A 77 -1.68 -2.36 -15.24
C VAL A 77 -0.21 -2.30 -15.62
N ALA A 78 0.22 -1.13 -16.06
CA ALA A 78 1.57 -0.89 -16.57
C ALA A 78 2.04 0.51 -16.15
N PRO A 79 3.34 0.81 -16.27
CA PRO A 79 3.85 2.13 -15.90
C PRO A 79 3.07 3.27 -16.53
N GLY A 80 2.72 4.27 -15.72
CA GLY A 80 1.92 5.39 -16.14
C GLY A 80 0.42 5.24 -15.91
N ASP A 81 -0.05 4.05 -15.55
CA ASP A 81 -1.48 3.85 -15.26
C ASP A 81 -1.82 4.35 -13.86
N VAL A 82 -3.01 4.92 -13.74
CA VAL A 82 -3.62 5.29 -12.47
C VAL A 82 -4.75 4.32 -12.17
N VAL A 83 -4.73 3.77 -10.96
CA VAL A 83 -5.76 2.85 -10.48
C VAL A 83 -6.55 3.55 -9.38
N ARG A 84 -7.87 3.42 -9.42
CA ARG A 84 -8.76 3.93 -8.36
C ARG A 84 -9.50 2.76 -7.73
N ILE A 85 -9.39 2.63 -6.41
CA ILE A 85 -10.12 1.64 -5.63
C ILE A 85 -11.12 2.38 -4.75
N PRO A 86 -12.43 2.28 -5.03
CA PRO A 86 -13.42 2.92 -4.16
C PRO A 86 -13.45 2.29 -2.77
N PRO A 87 -14.01 2.98 -1.76
CA PRO A 87 -14.22 2.36 -0.46
C PRO A 87 -15.07 1.09 -0.56
N ALA A 88 -14.87 0.17 0.38
CA ALA A 88 -15.65 -1.06 0.51
C ALA A 88 -15.61 -1.94 -0.76
N THR A 89 -14.51 -1.91 -1.48
CA THR A 89 -14.36 -2.65 -2.73
C THR A 89 -13.23 -3.66 -2.59
N PRO A 90 -13.52 -4.97 -2.61
CA PRO A 90 -12.47 -5.98 -2.54
C PRO A 90 -11.53 -5.86 -3.72
N HIS A 91 -10.24 -5.96 -3.47
CA HIS A 91 -9.25 -5.83 -4.53
C HIS A 91 -7.94 -6.50 -4.17
N ARG A 92 -7.17 -6.78 -5.20
CA ARG A 92 -5.80 -7.32 -5.08
C ARG A 92 -5.09 -7.08 -6.40
N ILE A 93 -3.83 -6.69 -6.32
CA ILE A 93 -2.99 -6.54 -7.51
C ILE A 93 -1.88 -7.58 -7.46
N HIS A 94 -1.65 -8.24 -8.60
CA HIS A 94 -0.62 -9.27 -8.75
C HIS A 94 0.54 -8.70 -9.56
N CYS A 95 1.76 -8.96 -9.13
CA CYS A 95 2.93 -8.70 -9.95
C CYS A 95 3.05 -9.81 -10.98
N VAL A 96 3.05 -9.46 -12.26
CA VAL A 96 3.24 -10.41 -13.36
C VAL A 96 4.53 -10.08 -14.10
N GLY A 97 5.10 -11.07 -14.77
CA GLY A 97 6.37 -10.88 -15.44
C GLY A 97 7.56 -11.19 -14.54
N GLU A 98 8.74 -10.75 -14.95
CA GLU A 98 10.00 -11.13 -14.33
C GLU A 98 10.63 -10.07 -13.45
N THR A 99 10.05 -8.86 -13.43
CA THR A 99 10.54 -7.74 -12.62
C THR A 99 9.50 -7.34 -11.60
N SER A 100 9.95 -6.68 -10.52
CA SER A 100 9.05 -6.19 -9.48
C SER A 100 8.09 -5.13 -10.04
N LEU A 101 6.88 -5.14 -9.50
CA LEU A 101 5.88 -4.10 -9.72
C LEU A 101 6.01 -3.09 -8.59
N THR A 102 6.16 -1.82 -8.94
CA THR A 102 6.26 -0.73 -7.97
C THR A 102 5.22 0.32 -8.31
N TYR A 103 4.44 0.73 -7.30
CA TYR A 103 3.49 1.82 -7.49
C TYR A 103 3.41 2.70 -6.26
N LEU A 104 3.13 3.98 -6.52
CA LEU A 104 2.85 4.95 -5.46
C LEU A 104 1.38 4.81 -5.10
N ALA A 105 1.09 4.65 -3.82
CA ALA A 105 -0.27 4.55 -3.30
C ALA A 105 -0.61 5.78 -2.47
N VAL A 106 -1.80 6.32 -2.70
CA VAL A 106 -2.37 7.39 -1.89
C VAL A 106 -3.65 6.86 -1.28
N ASP A 107 -3.72 6.82 0.03
CA ASP A 107 -4.96 6.55 0.74
C ASP A 107 -5.65 7.87 1.02
N CYS A 108 -6.90 7.97 0.61
CA CYS A 108 -7.75 9.13 0.86
C CYS A 108 -8.85 8.72 1.83
N PHE A 109 -9.03 9.48 2.90
CA PHE A 109 -10.02 9.19 3.94
C PHE A 109 -11.19 10.16 3.82
N PRO A 110 -12.28 9.78 3.13
CA PRO A 110 -13.40 10.71 2.89
C PRO A 110 -14.04 11.26 4.16
N SER A 111 -14.03 10.47 5.23
CA SER A 111 -14.56 10.89 6.54
C SER A 111 -13.48 11.36 7.50
N GLY A 112 -12.28 11.63 6.99
CA GLY A 112 -11.13 12.04 7.80
C GLY A 112 -10.29 10.88 8.27
N ARG A 113 -9.19 11.20 8.92
CA ARG A 113 -8.25 10.20 9.43
C ARG A 113 -8.96 9.23 10.38
N PRO A 114 -8.78 7.88 10.19
CA PRO A 114 -9.38 6.91 11.10
C PRO A 114 -8.88 7.10 12.54
N GLN A 115 -9.81 7.26 13.47
CA GLN A 115 -9.45 7.52 14.86
C GLN A 115 -8.91 6.29 15.58
N ALA A 116 -9.34 5.10 15.16
CA ALA A 116 -8.85 3.84 15.74
C ALA A 116 -7.42 3.51 15.29
N GLU A 117 -6.99 4.08 14.17
CA GLU A 117 -5.67 3.86 13.60
C GLU A 117 -5.06 5.22 13.20
N PRO A 118 -4.64 6.01 14.19
CA PRO A 118 -4.24 7.40 13.94
C PRO A 118 -2.87 7.55 13.27
N THR A 119 -2.08 6.48 13.21
CA THR A 119 -0.77 6.47 12.55
C THR A 119 -0.69 5.30 11.59
N TRP A 120 0.23 5.37 10.63
CA TRP A 120 0.52 4.23 9.76
C TRP A 120 0.92 3.01 10.57
N ASP A 121 1.76 3.18 11.59
CA ASP A 121 2.21 2.07 12.41
C ASP A 121 1.06 1.38 13.12
N SER A 122 0.08 2.13 13.65
CA SER A 122 -1.11 1.55 14.26
C SER A 122 -1.95 0.78 13.24
N HIS A 123 -2.01 1.27 12.00
CA HIS A 123 -2.66 0.55 10.91
C HIS A 123 -1.93 -0.76 10.59
N VAL A 124 -0.61 -0.73 10.52
CA VAL A 124 0.20 -1.93 10.28
C VAL A 124 -0.05 -2.98 11.36
N LYS A 125 -0.10 -2.57 12.63
CA LYS A 125 -0.40 -3.49 13.73
C LYS A 125 -1.76 -4.14 13.57
N ALA A 126 -2.76 -3.38 13.15
CA ALA A 126 -4.10 -3.90 12.91
C ALA A 126 -4.10 -4.91 11.74
N VAL A 127 -3.41 -4.60 10.65
CA VAL A 127 -3.28 -5.50 9.52
C VAL A 127 -2.60 -6.80 9.92
N CYS A 128 -1.50 -6.71 10.67
CA CYS A 128 -0.79 -7.90 11.16
C CYS A 128 -1.70 -8.78 12.03
N ALA A 129 -2.50 -8.17 12.89
CA ALA A 129 -3.43 -8.92 13.73
C ALA A 129 -4.47 -9.68 12.91
N VAL A 130 -5.03 -9.03 11.88
CA VAL A 130 -6.02 -9.65 10.99
C VAL A 130 -5.41 -10.79 10.17
N GLN A 131 -4.19 -10.59 9.65
CA GLN A 131 -3.55 -11.56 8.77
C GLN A 131 -2.78 -12.66 9.53
N GLY A 132 -2.60 -12.52 10.82
CA GLY A 132 -1.81 -13.46 11.60
C GLY A 132 -0.31 -13.29 11.41
N TRP A 133 0.13 -12.11 11.05
CA TRP A 133 1.55 -11.81 10.86
C TRP A 133 2.18 -11.24 12.13
N GLU A 134 3.46 -11.55 12.34
CA GLU A 134 4.22 -11.03 13.48
C GLU A 134 4.69 -9.61 13.17
N TYR A 135 4.15 -8.63 13.88
CA TYR A 135 4.47 -7.22 13.66
C TYR A 135 5.98 -6.95 13.74
N GLU A 136 6.67 -7.53 14.71
CA GLU A 136 8.11 -7.31 14.91
C GLU A 136 8.95 -7.79 13.73
N GLN A 137 8.44 -8.75 12.96
CA GLN A 137 9.13 -9.25 11.77
C GLN A 137 8.83 -8.41 10.53
N VAL A 138 7.75 -7.65 10.55
CA VAL A 138 7.34 -6.79 9.44
C VAL A 138 8.14 -5.49 9.44
N VAL A 139 8.31 -4.87 10.61
CA VAL A 139 9.03 -3.61 10.70
C VAL A 139 10.51 -3.88 10.47
N GLU A 140 11.08 -3.28 9.44
CA GLU A 140 12.50 -3.43 9.14
C GLU A 140 13.33 -2.82 10.24
N ALA A 141 14.44 -3.48 10.59
CA ALA A 141 15.37 -2.96 11.56
C ALA A 141 15.94 -1.62 11.09
N LYS A 142 16.14 -0.72 12.04
CA LYS A 142 16.74 0.56 11.77
C LYS A 142 18.10 0.36 11.11
N GLY A 143 18.37 1.04 10.05
CA GLY A 143 19.58 0.85 9.27
C GLY A 143 19.43 -0.19 8.18
N GLY A 144 18.59 -1.19 8.35
CA GLY A 144 18.22 -2.09 7.27
C GLY A 144 17.02 -1.58 6.48
N ALA A 145 16.23 -0.74 7.11
CA ALA A 145 14.96 -0.30 6.58
C ALA A 145 15.09 0.67 5.42
N ILE A 146 16.15 1.44 5.38
CA ILE A 146 16.30 2.50 4.39
C ILE A 146 17.31 2.05 3.35
N LYS A 147 16.80 1.64 2.25
CA LYS A 147 17.62 1.14 1.15
C LYS A 147 17.30 1.88 -0.13
#